data_cb3bced2754171dc1221360869b09b8a
#
_entry.id   cb3bced2754171dc1221360869b09b8a
#
_cell.length_a   1.000
_cell.length_b   1.000
_cell.length_c   1.000
_cell.angle_alpha   90.00
_cell.angle_beta   90.00
_cell.angle_gamma   90.00
#
_symmetry.space_group_name_H-M   'P 1'
#
loop_
_entity.id
_entity.type
_entity.pdbx_description
1 polymer ?
#
loop_
_entity_poly.entity_id
_entity_poly.type
_entity_poly.pdbx_seq_one_letter_code
_entity_poly.pdbx_strand_id
1 'polypeptide(L)'
;MTNREKIEAAKEKFGALLEEQLARVERMKNEADFVDYSKLDKVIIGVTGGDGIGPAITAQAQRVLEFLLKDEIAAGKVEIRDIPGLTIEHRVECMQAIPDDVMAELKKCHVILKGPTTTPRKGDPWPNIESANVAMRKELDLFANVRPVRVPEQGIDWVFYRENTEG
;
A
#
# COMPACT_ATOMS: atom_id res chain seq x y z
N MET A 1 10.06 -24.04 -25.62
CA MET A 1 9.71 -22.79 -26.32
C MET A 1 10.76 -22.42 -27.32
N THR A 2 10.37 -22.30 -28.58
CA THR A 2 11.22 -21.79 -29.66
C THR A 2 11.49 -20.31 -29.50
N ASN A 3 12.48 -19.74 -30.16
CA ASN A 3 12.76 -18.31 -30.14
C ASN A 3 11.56 -17.49 -30.65
N ARG A 4 10.80 -18.01 -31.60
CA ARG A 4 9.61 -17.35 -32.12
C ARG A 4 8.49 -17.28 -31.09
N GLU A 5 8.24 -18.36 -30.36
CA GLU A 5 7.26 -18.38 -29.24
C GLU A 5 7.63 -17.40 -28.11
N LYS A 6 8.93 -17.31 -27.82
CA LYS A 6 9.42 -16.32 -26.81
C LYS A 6 9.19 -14.87 -27.27
N ILE A 7 9.38 -14.59 -28.55
CA ILE A 7 9.15 -13.25 -29.12
C ILE A 7 7.67 -12.91 -29.08
N GLU A 8 6.78 -13.83 -29.48
CA GLU A 8 5.35 -13.57 -29.45
C GLU A 8 4.84 -13.38 -28.00
N ALA A 9 5.27 -14.21 -27.07
CA ALA A 9 4.94 -14.02 -25.64
C ALA A 9 5.43 -12.66 -25.09
N ALA A 10 6.61 -12.20 -25.52
CA ALA A 10 7.13 -10.89 -25.12
C ALA A 10 6.29 -9.73 -25.70
N LYS A 11 5.87 -9.84 -26.97
CA LYS A 11 4.99 -8.83 -27.60
C LYS A 11 3.63 -8.76 -26.91
N GLU A 12 3.03 -9.92 -26.61
CA GLU A 12 1.76 -9.99 -25.91
C GLU A 12 1.84 -9.33 -24.53
N LYS A 13 2.88 -9.67 -23.76
CA LYS A 13 3.12 -9.07 -22.45
C LYS A 13 3.36 -7.55 -22.53
N PHE A 14 4.10 -7.10 -23.52
CA PHE A 14 4.35 -5.67 -23.74
C PHE A 14 3.07 -4.96 -24.17
N GLY A 15 2.24 -5.56 -25.02
CA GLY A 15 0.94 -5.04 -25.42
C GLY A 15 0.02 -4.85 -24.20
N ALA A 16 -0.10 -5.88 -23.37
CA ALA A 16 -0.90 -5.80 -22.13
C ALA A 16 -0.42 -4.69 -21.18
N LEU A 17 0.91 -4.53 -21.04
CA LEU A 17 1.48 -3.46 -20.24
C LEU A 17 1.10 -2.06 -20.78
N LEU A 18 1.17 -1.88 -22.10
CA LEU A 18 0.78 -0.61 -22.74
C LEU A 18 -0.71 -0.31 -22.54
N GLU A 19 -1.58 -1.31 -22.66
CA GLU A 19 -3.02 -1.17 -22.42
C GLU A 19 -3.30 -0.76 -20.97
N GLU A 20 -2.63 -1.38 -20.01
CA GLU A 20 -2.72 -1.03 -18.59
C GLU A 20 -2.31 0.43 -18.34
N GLN A 21 -1.17 0.86 -18.90
CA GLN A 21 -0.67 2.24 -18.73
C GLN A 21 -1.58 3.26 -19.43
N LEU A 22 -2.14 2.96 -20.58
CA LEU A 22 -3.11 3.82 -21.24
C LEU A 22 -4.40 3.97 -20.42
N ALA A 23 -4.90 2.85 -19.87
CA ALA A 23 -6.06 2.89 -18.98
C ALA A 23 -5.79 3.71 -17.72
N ARG A 24 -4.57 3.63 -17.15
CA ARG A 24 -4.13 4.47 -16.03
C ARG A 24 -4.12 5.95 -16.40
N VAL A 25 -3.54 6.32 -17.54
CA VAL A 25 -3.52 7.71 -18.02
C VAL A 25 -4.94 8.25 -18.19
N GLU A 26 -5.86 7.45 -18.74
CA GLU A 26 -7.26 7.88 -18.89
C GLU A 26 -7.97 8.06 -17.53
N ARG A 27 -7.71 7.19 -16.54
CA ARG A 27 -8.20 7.42 -15.17
C ARG A 27 -7.68 8.74 -14.60
N MET A 28 -6.36 8.98 -14.68
CA MET A 28 -5.75 10.23 -14.20
C MET A 28 -6.32 11.49 -14.84
N LYS A 29 -6.68 11.45 -16.13
CA LYS A 29 -7.33 12.59 -16.82
C LYS A 29 -8.74 12.85 -16.32
N ASN A 30 -9.44 11.79 -15.90
CA ASN A 30 -10.84 11.87 -15.47
C ASN A 30 -10.97 12.07 -13.94
N GLU A 31 -9.93 11.79 -13.17
CA GLU A 31 -9.85 12.10 -11.75
C GLU A 31 -9.54 13.59 -11.58
N ALA A 32 -10.57 14.35 -11.21
CA ALA A 32 -10.53 15.80 -11.31
C ALA A 32 -9.60 16.47 -10.32
N ASP A 33 -9.32 15.90 -9.11
CA ASP A 33 -8.50 16.54 -8.08
C ASP A 33 -8.13 15.60 -6.93
N PHE A 34 -7.19 16.03 -6.09
CA PHE A 34 -6.89 15.39 -4.84
C PHE A 34 -8.13 15.27 -3.94
N VAL A 35 -8.21 14.17 -3.21
CA VAL A 35 -9.28 13.99 -2.22
C VAL A 35 -9.22 15.11 -1.19
N ASP A 36 -10.26 15.93 -1.16
CA ASP A 36 -10.44 16.95 -0.11
C ASP A 36 -11.03 16.28 1.13
N TYR A 37 -10.18 15.91 2.06
CA TYR A 37 -10.56 15.22 3.29
C TYR A 37 -11.53 16.04 4.16
N SER A 38 -11.56 17.38 4.01
CA SER A 38 -12.49 18.23 4.74
C SER A 38 -13.94 18.10 4.28
N LYS A 39 -14.15 17.57 3.07
CA LYS A 39 -15.48 17.34 2.47
C LYS A 39 -15.99 15.92 2.64
N LEU A 40 -15.19 15.03 3.22
CA LEU A 40 -15.63 13.67 3.49
C LEU A 40 -16.54 13.64 4.71
N ASP A 41 -17.65 12.92 4.60
CA ASP A 41 -18.53 12.65 5.75
C ASP A 41 -17.80 11.85 6.83
N LYS A 42 -16.93 10.92 6.40
CA LYS A 42 -16.14 10.07 7.26
C LYS A 42 -14.79 9.74 6.63
N VAL A 43 -13.71 9.82 7.41
CA VAL A 43 -12.38 9.32 7.06
C VAL A 43 -12.22 7.92 7.64
N ILE A 44 -11.88 6.95 6.81
CA ILE A 44 -11.59 5.57 7.22
C ILE A 44 -10.09 5.37 7.24
N ILE A 45 -9.56 4.98 8.41
CA ILE A 45 -8.16 4.65 8.63
C ILE A 45 -8.06 3.14 8.78
N GLY A 46 -7.53 2.47 7.76
CA GLY A 46 -7.24 1.03 7.81
C GLY A 46 -5.98 0.75 8.61
N VAL A 47 -6.03 -0.26 9.48
CA VAL A 47 -4.86 -0.69 10.26
C VAL A 47 -4.56 -2.15 9.94
N THR A 48 -3.32 -2.44 9.54
CA THR A 48 -2.87 -3.81 9.28
C THR A 48 -1.53 -4.07 9.96
N GLY A 49 -1.50 -5.06 10.85
CA GLY A 49 -0.34 -5.38 11.68
C GLY A 49 0.84 -5.95 10.91
N GLY A 50 0.57 -6.73 9.85
CA GLY A 50 1.61 -7.44 9.11
C GLY A 50 2.25 -8.58 9.89
N ASP A 51 3.57 -8.74 9.78
CA ASP A 51 4.33 -9.89 10.27
C ASP A 51 5.24 -9.58 11.47
N GLY A 52 5.68 -10.62 12.17
CA GLY A 52 6.68 -10.55 13.22
C GLY A 52 6.28 -9.63 14.38
N ILE A 53 7.08 -8.59 14.64
CA ILE A 53 6.77 -7.58 15.67
C ILE A 53 5.65 -6.60 15.25
N GLY A 54 5.23 -6.67 13.99
CA GLY A 54 4.26 -5.76 13.39
C GLY A 54 2.99 -5.57 14.19
N PRO A 55 2.25 -6.64 14.54
CA PRO A 55 1.03 -6.51 15.33
C PRO A 55 1.22 -5.79 16.65
N ALA A 56 2.32 -6.05 17.36
CA ALA A 56 2.59 -5.43 18.66
C ALA A 56 2.88 -3.92 18.54
N ILE A 57 3.74 -3.52 17.60
CA ILE A 57 4.07 -2.09 17.40
C ILE A 57 2.92 -1.31 16.78
N THR A 58 2.17 -1.93 15.86
CA THR A 58 1.02 -1.30 15.20
C THR A 58 -0.10 -1.06 16.21
N ALA A 59 -0.36 -2.01 17.13
CA ALA A 59 -1.33 -1.84 18.20
C ALA A 59 -0.99 -0.63 19.12
N GLN A 60 0.29 -0.38 19.42
CA GLN A 60 0.67 0.78 20.20
C GLN A 60 0.50 2.09 19.40
N ALA A 61 0.84 2.09 18.12
CA ALA A 61 0.61 3.22 17.24
C ALA A 61 -0.89 3.53 17.10
N GLN A 62 -1.72 2.50 16.96
CA GLN A 62 -3.19 2.61 16.92
C GLN A 62 -3.74 3.24 18.20
N ARG A 63 -3.28 2.79 19.39
CA ARG A 63 -3.70 3.39 20.66
C ARG A 63 -3.39 4.89 20.76
N VAL A 64 -2.23 5.32 20.27
CA VAL A 64 -1.88 6.74 20.20
C VAL A 64 -2.82 7.47 19.25
N LEU A 65 -3.08 6.89 18.09
CA LEU A 65 -3.98 7.47 17.08
C LEU A 65 -5.41 7.61 17.62
N GLU A 66 -5.93 6.57 18.27
CA GLU A 66 -7.25 6.57 18.92
C GLU A 66 -7.35 7.64 20.04
N PHE A 67 -6.27 7.82 20.81
CA PHE A 67 -6.22 8.86 21.83
C PHE A 67 -6.25 10.27 21.21
N LEU A 68 -5.48 10.49 20.14
CA LEU A 68 -5.42 11.79 19.46
C LEU A 68 -6.71 12.14 18.73
N LEU A 69 -7.40 11.15 18.18
CA LEU A 69 -8.62 11.30 17.36
C LEU A 69 -9.90 10.94 18.11
N LYS A 70 -9.85 10.87 19.44
CA LYS A 70 -10.97 10.38 20.25
C LYS A 70 -12.28 11.15 20.02
N ASP A 71 -12.19 12.46 19.81
CA ASP A 71 -13.36 13.32 19.64
C ASP A 71 -13.96 13.16 18.24
N GLU A 72 -13.13 13.01 17.22
CA GLU A 72 -13.53 12.74 15.84
C GLU A 72 -14.12 11.34 15.68
N ILE A 73 -13.57 10.35 16.38
CA ILE A 73 -14.10 8.98 16.43
C ILE A 73 -15.48 8.98 17.11
N ALA A 74 -15.61 9.66 18.26
CA ALA A 74 -16.87 9.76 18.97
C ALA A 74 -17.94 10.50 18.15
N ALA A 75 -17.53 11.49 17.36
CA ALA A 75 -18.41 12.21 16.44
C ALA A 75 -18.74 11.42 15.15
N GLY A 76 -18.18 10.23 14.96
CA GLY A 76 -18.36 9.41 13.76
C GLY A 76 -17.66 9.92 12.50
N LYS A 77 -16.81 10.94 12.62
CA LYS A 77 -16.04 11.53 11.51
C LYS A 77 -14.82 10.71 11.12
N VAL A 78 -14.29 9.93 12.05
CA VAL A 78 -13.17 9.02 11.84
C VAL A 78 -13.57 7.62 12.26
N GLU A 79 -13.25 6.65 11.42
CA GLU A 79 -13.37 5.22 11.70
C GLU A 79 -11.99 4.59 11.63
N ILE A 80 -11.57 3.88 12.69
CA ILE A 80 -10.38 3.02 12.64
C ILE A 80 -10.86 1.60 12.37
N ARG A 81 -10.34 1.00 11.30
CA ARG A 81 -10.77 -0.31 10.80
C ARG A 81 -9.59 -1.27 10.79
N ASP A 82 -9.68 -2.34 11.58
CA ASP A 82 -8.69 -3.42 11.51
C ASP A 82 -8.86 -4.22 10.22
N ILE A 83 -7.75 -4.41 9.51
CA ILE A 83 -7.67 -5.21 8.28
C ILE A 83 -6.70 -6.37 8.54
N PRO A 84 -7.23 -7.53 8.93
CA PRO A 84 -6.41 -8.73 9.13
C PRO A 84 -5.97 -9.34 7.80
N GLY A 85 -5.09 -10.33 7.86
CA GLY A 85 -4.77 -11.19 6.72
C GLY A 85 -3.58 -10.74 5.86
N LEU A 86 -2.96 -9.58 6.13
CA LEU A 86 -1.70 -9.22 5.47
C LEU A 86 -0.50 -9.87 6.17
N THR A 87 -0.55 -11.18 6.35
CA THR A 87 0.51 -11.98 6.98
C THR A 87 1.18 -12.88 5.95
N ILE A 88 2.41 -13.30 6.23
CA ILE A 88 3.17 -14.15 5.30
C ILE A 88 2.46 -15.49 5.09
N GLU A 89 1.84 -16.06 6.13
CA GLU A 89 1.11 -17.32 6.07
C GLU A 89 -0.06 -17.22 5.08
N HIS A 90 -0.92 -16.24 5.22
CA HIS A 90 -2.09 -16.07 4.35
C HIS A 90 -1.68 -15.72 2.92
N ARG A 91 -0.66 -14.88 2.75
CA ARG A 91 -0.10 -14.53 1.43
C ARG A 91 0.46 -15.76 0.69
N VAL A 92 1.12 -16.66 1.42
CA VAL A 92 1.65 -17.91 0.88
C VAL A 92 0.51 -18.88 0.56
N GLU A 93 -0.49 -19.00 1.41
CA GLU A 93 -1.67 -19.84 1.16
C GLU A 93 -2.38 -19.43 -0.14
N CYS A 94 -2.54 -18.13 -0.37
CA CYS A 94 -3.15 -17.59 -1.59
C CYS A 94 -2.15 -17.49 -2.77
N MET A 95 -0.84 -17.66 -2.55
CA MET A 95 0.23 -17.40 -3.53
C MET A 95 0.14 -16.00 -4.14
N GLN A 96 -0.24 -15.00 -3.34
CA GLN A 96 -0.42 -13.60 -3.74
C GLN A 96 0.47 -12.68 -2.92
N ALA A 97 0.91 -11.57 -3.54
CA ALA A 97 1.63 -10.51 -2.84
C ALA A 97 0.76 -9.84 -1.77
N ILE A 98 -0.51 -9.64 -2.08
CA ILE A 98 -1.58 -9.22 -1.17
C ILE A 98 -2.82 -10.03 -1.56
N PRO A 99 -3.46 -10.77 -0.63
CA PRO A 99 -4.70 -11.47 -0.92
C PRO A 99 -5.80 -10.51 -1.41
N ASP A 100 -6.63 -10.98 -2.34
CA ASP A 100 -7.65 -10.13 -2.98
C ASP A 100 -8.67 -9.56 -2.00
N ASP A 101 -9.05 -10.32 -0.99
CA ASP A 101 -9.95 -9.88 0.08
C ASP A 101 -9.33 -8.75 0.92
N VAL A 102 -8.04 -8.87 1.25
CA VAL A 102 -7.29 -7.84 1.97
C VAL A 102 -7.17 -6.57 1.11
N MET A 103 -6.85 -6.72 -0.17
CA MET A 103 -6.76 -5.58 -1.09
C MET A 103 -8.10 -4.88 -1.25
N ALA A 104 -9.20 -5.62 -1.32
CA ALA A 104 -10.54 -5.05 -1.39
C ALA A 104 -10.90 -4.20 -0.15
N GLU A 105 -10.46 -4.60 1.04
CA GLU A 105 -10.65 -3.80 2.26
C GLU A 105 -9.71 -2.59 2.30
N LEU A 106 -8.45 -2.73 1.88
CA LEU A 106 -7.50 -1.61 1.81
C LEU A 106 -7.99 -0.50 0.88
N LYS A 107 -8.58 -0.86 -0.27
CA LYS A 107 -9.15 0.10 -1.24
C LYS A 107 -10.34 0.90 -0.70
N LYS A 108 -10.98 0.47 0.37
CA LYS A 108 -12.06 1.22 1.04
C LYS A 108 -11.54 2.27 2.03
N CYS A 109 -10.24 2.26 2.32
CA CYS A 109 -9.63 3.15 3.30
C CYS A 109 -9.05 4.40 2.65
N HIS A 110 -9.16 5.53 3.33
CA HIS A 110 -8.58 6.80 2.89
C HIS A 110 -7.12 6.94 3.35
N VAL A 111 -6.78 6.30 4.47
CA VAL A 111 -5.44 6.26 5.06
C VAL A 111 -5.17 4.85 5.54
N ILE A 112 -3.92 4.38 5.44
CA ILE A 112 -3.53 3.04 5.88
C ILE A 112 -2.32 3.14 6.81
N LEU A 113 -2.51 2.67 8.06
CA LEU A 113 -1.42 2.41 9.00
C LEU A 113 -0.99 0.96 8.86
N LYS A 114 0.22 0.75 8.35
CA LYS A 114 0.72 -0.59 8.02
C LYS A 114 1.95 -0.96 8.84
N GLY A 115 1.90 -2.11 9.48
CA GLY A 115 3.05 -2.77 10.08
C GLY A 115 4.00 -3.39 9.03
N PRO A 116 5.15 -3.92 9.46
CA PRO A 116 6.11 -4.59 8.58
C PRO A 116 5.52 -5.86 7.96
N THR A 117 5.98 -6.20 6.76
CA THR A 117 5.62 -7.45 6.07
C THR A 117 6.87 -8.19 5.63
N THR A 118 6.85 -9.51 5.76
CA THR A 118 7.93 -10.39 5.34
C THR A 118 7.96 -10.50 3.82
N THR A 119 9.16 -10.31 3.24
CA THR A 119 9.41 -10.64 1.83
C THR A 119 10.34 -11.84 1.79
N PRO A 120 9.90 -13.00 1.28
CA PRO A 120 10.71 -14.21 1.24
C PRO A 120 12.02 -14.00 0.48
N ARG A 121 13.09 -14.59 0.99
CA ARG A 121 14.42 -14.59 0.38
C ARG A 121 14.85 -16.02 0.05
N LYS A 122 15.85 -16.13 -0.79
CA LYS A 122 16.45 -17.45 -1.07
C LYS A 122 16.96 -18.11 0.21
N GLY A 123 16.43 -19.29 0.54
CA GLY A 123 16.75 -20.02 1.75
C GLY A 123 15.72 -19.91 2.88
N ASP A 124 14.74 -19.02 2.77
CA ASP A 124 13.61 -18.99 3.69
C ASP A 124 12.68 -20.20 3.47
N PRO A 125 11.89 -20.60 4.47
CA PRO A 125 10.93 -21.70 4.34
C PRO A 125 9.73 -21.36 3.43
N TRP A 126 9.59 -20.10 3.04
CA TRP A 126 8.48 -19.60 2.26
C TRP A 126 8.77 -19.64 0.75
N PRO A 127 7.75 -19.88 -0.09
CA PRO A 127 7.90 -19.74 -1.54
C PRO A 127 8.21 -18.29 -1.94
N ASN A 128 8.83 -18.11 -3.09
CA ASN A 128 9.12 -16.79 -3.62
C ASN A 128 7.82 -16.13 -4.09
N ILE A 129 7.33 -15.16 -3.32
CA ILE A 129 6.19 -14.30 -3.67
C ILE A 129 6.65 -12.84 -3.71
N GLU A 130 5.96 -12.02 -4.49
CA GLU A 130 6.26 -10.60 -4.61
C GLU A 130 6.14 -9.88 -3.25
N SER A 131 6.90 -8.81 -3.08
CA SER A 131 6.82 -7.97 -1.89
C SER A 131 5.43 -7.31 -1.77
N ALA A 132 4.76 -7.50 -0.62
CA ALA A 132 3.51 -6.80 -0.34
C ALA A 132 3.65 -5.27 -0.38
N ASN A 133 4.84 -4.73 -0.03
CA ASN A 133 5.07 -3.29 -0.11
C ASN A 133 5.11 -2.79 -1.55
N VAL A 134 5.70 -3.56 -2.47
CA VAL A 134 5.75 -3.20 -3.90
C VAL A 134 4.37 -3.30 -4.50
N ALA A 135 3.68 -4.43 -4.28
CA ALA A 135 2.32 -4.63 -4.77
C ALA A 135 1.35 -3.55 -4.26
N MET A 136 1.39 -3.22 -2.97
CA MET A 136 0.52 -2.19 -2.38
C MET A 136 0.73 -0.82 -3.04
N ARG A 137 1.98 -0.43 -3.30
CA ARG A 137 2.28 0.85 -3.96
C ARG A 137 1.71 0.92 -5.36
N LYS A 138 1.81 -0.15 -6.13
CA LYS A 138 1.28 -0.24 -7.50
C LYS A 138 -0.25 -0.29 -7.50
N GLU A 139 -0.84 -1.19 -6.70
CA GLU A 139 -2.27 -1.42 -6.67
C GLU A 139 -3.09 -0.25 -6.12
N LEU A 140 -2.51 0.55 -5.22
CA LEU A 140 -3.11 1.76 -4.65
C LEU A 140 -2.60 3.04 -5.33
N ASP A 141 -1.79 2.92 -6.38
CA ASP A 141 -1.19 4.05 -7.13
C ASP A 141 -0.48 5.07 -6.24
N LEU A 142 0.30 4.58 -5.27
CA LEU A 142 1.04 5.42 -4.33
C LEU A 142 2.34 5.92 -4.97
N PHE A 143 2.23 6.93 -5.79
CA PHE A 143 3.32 7.47 -6.62
C PHE A 143 4.55 7.89 -5.81
N ALA A 144 4.37 8.64 -4.74
CA ALA A 144 5.47 9.26 -4.01
C ALA A 144 5.69 8.65 -2.61
N ASN A 145 6.92 8.25 -2.34
CA ASN A 145 7.41 8.01 -0.99
C ASN A 145 7.95 9.32 -0.44
N VAL A 146 7.25 9.91 0.52
CA VAL A 146 7.57 11.21 1.12
C VAL A 146 8.28 11.01 2.45
N ARG A 147 9.48 11.55 2.59
CA ARG A 147 10.32 11.42 3.78
C ARG A 147 10.80 12.77 4.27
N PRO A 148 10.09 13.41 5.22
CA PRO A 148 10.56 14.64 5.84
C PRO A 148 11.71 14.34 6.81
N VAL A 149 12.74 15.20 6.80
CA VAL A 149 13.86 15.17 7.75
C VAL A 149 14.01 16.58 8.31
N ARG A 150 13.79 16.73 9.61
CA ARG A 150 13.86 18.02 10.27
C ARG A 150 14.79 17.95 11.48
N VAL A 151 15.85 18.76 11.45
CA VAL A 151 16.82 18.92 12.55
C VAL A 151 17.03 20.41 12.77
N PRO A 152 16.16 21.06 13.56
CA PRO A 152 16.16 22.51 13.72
C PRO A 152 17.50 23.09 14.21
N GLU A 153 18.21 22.35 15.07
CA GLU A 153 19.50 22.75 15.64
C GLU A 153 20.61 22.86 14.57
N GLN A 154 20.42 22.18 13.43
CA GLN A 154 21.35 22.20 12.30
C GLN A 154 20.81 23.00 11.12
N GLY A 155 19.63 23.62 11.26
CA GLY A 155 18.97 24.33 10.15
C GLY A 155 18.50 23.40 9.03
N ILE A 156 18.31 22.10 9.32
CA ILE A 156 17.87 21.12 8.33
C ILE A 156 16.35 21.03 8.36
N ASP A 157 15.71 21.29 7.22
CA ASP A 157 14.28 21.04 6.98
C ASP A 157 14.13 20.60 5.51
N TRP A 158 14.27 19.30 5.29
CA TRP A 158 14.26 18.68 3.96
C TRP A 158 13.08 17.73 3.81
N VAL A 159 12.57 17.63 2.58
CA VAL A 159 11.59 16.61 2.21
C VAL A 159 12.12 15.85 1.01
N PHE A 160 12.32 14.55 1.17
CA PHE A 160 12.69 13.66 0.08
C PHE A 160 11.44 13.07 -0.55
N TYR A 161 11.30 13.23 -1.86
CA TYR A 161 10.29 12.58 -2.66
C TYR A 161 10.96 11.51 -3.50
N ARG A 162 10.50 10.27 -3.35
CA ARG A 162 10.96 9.14 -4.14
C ARG A 162 9.78 8.56 -4.90
N GLU A 163 9.91 8.46 -6.20
CA GLU A 163 8.97 7.74 -7.06
C GLU A 163 8.95 6.25 -6.69
N ASN A 164 7.76 5.60 -6.73
CA ASN A 164 7.57 4.22 -6.27
C ASN A 164 6.88 3.29 -7.28
N THR A 165 6.33 3.81 -8.37
CA THR A 165 5.44 3.05 -9.25
C THR A 165 6.06 2.71 -10.59
N GLU A 166 6.94 3.56 -11.10
CA GLU A 166 7.50 3.47 -12.45
C GLU A 166 9.00 3.10 -12.47
N GLY A 167 9.68 3.11 -11.36
CA GLY A 167 11.13 3.09 -11.17
C GLY A 167 11.96 2.00 -11.80
#